data_bb8b97900f19da756a8153ad70531f75
#
_entry.id   bb8b97900f19da756a8153ad70531f75
#
_cell.length_a   1.000
_cell.length_b   1.000
_cell.length_c   1.000
_cell.angle_alpha   90.00
_cell.angle_beta   90.00
_cell.angle_gamma   90.00
#
_symmetry.space_group_name_H-M   'P 1'
#
loop_
_entity.id
_entity.type
_entity.pdbx_description
1 polymer ?
#
loop_
_entity_poly.entity_id
_entity_poly.type
_entity_poly.pdbx_seq_one_letter_code
_entity_poly.pdbx_strand_id
1 'polypeptide(L)'
;MVIKEYGGGMKRLAAVKSGEIKATAVNEPLASLAREQGVNVLVDLVPDQIPWLFTGIVVRHDDISARRDLLTRFLKASIEGNYIALTDEKRAKEVLAKELNITSAKTLDITYSDFKQQSPANLVPTTAAAQNILKLFPDASQKVGDYVDMSLLDALKNEGFFTAMEQKYKTQ
;
A
#
# COMPACT_ATOMS: atom_id res chain seq x y z
N MET A 1 -19.35 -21.24 4.79
CA MET A 1 -19.18 -19.90 4.17
C MET A 1 -18.80 -20.12 2.72
N VAL A 2 -19.44 -19.43 1.78
CA VAL A 2 -19.08 -19.49 0.34
C VAL A 2 -18.40 -18.18 -0.01
N ILE A 3 -17.17 -18.26 -0.56
CA ILE A 3 -16.42 -17.11 -1.07
C ILE A 3 -16.73 -16.96 -2.56
N LYS A 4 -17.10 -15.74 -2.98
CA LYS A 4 -17.38 -15.40 -4.37
C LYS A 4 -16.45 -14.30 -4.85
N GLU A 5 -16.02 -14.36 -6.09
CA GLU A 5 -15.22 -13.32 -6.74
C GLU A 5 -16.14 -12.27 -7.38
N TYR A 6 -15.93 -10.99 -7.01
CA TYR A 6 -16.71 -9.85 -7.50
C TYR A 6 -15.85 -8.76 -8.16
N GLY A 7 -14.57 -8.99 -8.29
CA GLY A 7 -13.61 -8.01 -8.83
C GLY A 7 -13.35 -6.82 -7.90
N GLY A 8 -13.27 -5.61 -8.45
CA GLY A 8 -12.84 -4.42 -7.72
C GLY A 8 -13.72 -4.01 -6.54
N GLY A 9 -13.16 -3.22 -5.59
CA GLY A 9 -13.82 -2.85 -4.34
C GLY A 9 -15.19 -2.16 -4.51
N MET A 10 -15.34 -1.28 -5.50
CA MET A 10 -16.62 -0.62 -5.77
C MET A 10 -17.74 -1.61 -6.15
N LYS A 11 -17.41 -2.63 -6.97
CA LYS A 11 -18.38 -3.68 -7.33
C LYS A 11 -18.77 -4.51 -6.11
N ARG A 12 -17.80 -4.83 -5.25
CA ARG A 12 -18.05 -5.57 -4.00
C ARG A 12 -18.91 -4.77 -3.03
N LEU A 13 -18.66 -3.47 -2.90
CA LEU A 13 -19.48 -2.59 -2.06
C LEU A 13 -20.92 -2.53 -2.57
N ALA A 14 -21.12 -2.39 -3.88
CA ALA A 14 -22.45 -2.42 -4.49
C ALA A 14 -23.18 -3.74 -4.24
N ALA A 15 -22.48 -4.88 -4.33
CA ALA A 15 -23.05 -6.20 -4.06
C ALA A 15 -23.44 -6.41 -2.59
N VAL A 16 -22.71 -5.83 -1.62
CA VAL A 16 -23.12 -5.81 -0.20
C VAL A 16 -24.39 -4.98 -0.03
N LYS A 17 -24.43 -3.79 -0.63
CA LYS A 17 -25.60 -2.89 -0.54
C LYS A 17 -26.88 -3.50 -1.13
N SER A 18 -26.76 -4.21 -2.23
CA SER A 18 -27.91 -4.93 -2.83
C SER A 18 -28.30 -6.19 -2.07
N GLY A 19 -27.51 -6.64 -1.08
CA GLY A 19 -27.73 -7.88 -0.36
C GLY A 19 -27.33 -9.15 -1.12
N GLU A 20 -26.73 -9.01 -2.29
CA GLU A 20 -26.24 -10.14 -3.11
C GLU A 20 -25.11 -10.91 -2.42
N ILE A 21 -24.22 -10.19 -1.71
CA ILE A 21 -23.25 -10.77 -0.78
C ILE A 21 -23.44 -10.21 0.62
N LYS A 22 -23.05 -10.97 1.62
CA LYS A 22 -23.29 -10.60 3.03
C LYS A 22 -22.18 -9.77 3.64
N ALA A 23 -20.96 -9.90 3.16
CA ALA A 23 -19.80 -9.16 3.64
C ALA A 23 -18.70 -9.11 2.57
N THR A 24 -17.83 -8.12 2.68
CA THR A 24 -16.61 -7.99 1.86
C THR A 24 -15.51 -7.30 2.65
N ALA A 25 -14.26 -7.44 2.21
CA ALA A 25 -13.15 -6.65 2.70
C ALA A 25 -12.91 -5.44 1.78
N VAL A 26 -12.71 -4.27 2.35
CA VAL A 26 -12.36 -3.04 1.63
C VAL A 26 -11.34 -2.26 2.45
N ASN A 27 -10.56 -1.42 1.78
CA ASN A 27 -9.66 -0.45 2.39
C ASN A 27 -10.19 0.98 2.21
N GLU A 28 -9.56 1.95 2.83
CA GLU A 28 -9.88 3.35 2.56
C GLU A 28 -9.54 3.74 1.09
N PRO A 29 -10.30 4.64 0.45
CA PRO A 29 -11.45 5.37 0.99
C PRO A 29 -12.80 4.63 0.95
N LEU A 30 -12.84 3.39 0.47
CA LEU A 30 -14.10 2.65 0.30
C LEU A 30 -14.76 2.26 1.63
N ALA A 31 -13.98 2.06 2.68
CA ALA A 31 -14.53 1.79 4.02
C ALA A 31 -15.29 3.02 4.55
N SER A 32 -14.76 4.22 4.37
CA SER A 32 -15.46 5.46 4.71
C SER A 32 -16.72 5.66 3.87
N LEU A 33 -16.65 5.44 2.57
CA LEU A 33 -17.81 5.49 1.69
C LEU A 33 -18.89 4.48 2.10
N ALA A 34 -18.48 3.26 2.49
CA ALA A 34 -19.41 2.23 2.97
C ALA A 34 -20.16 2.70 4.23
N ARG A 35 -19.43 3.28 5.21
CA ARG A 35 -20.02 3.86 6.43
C ARG A 35 -21.01 4.98 6.11
N GLU A 36 -20.66 5.91 5.22
CA GLU A 36 -21.53 7.01 4.77
C GLU A 36 -22.80 6.47 4.09
N GLN A 37 -22.74 5.32 3.45
CA GLN A 37 -23.86 4.67 2.78
C GLN A 37 -24.63 3.68 3.68
N GLY A 38 -24.37 3.69 5.00
CA GLY A 38 -25.08 2.88 5.97
C GLY A 38 -24.67 1.41 6.02
N VAL A 39 -23.51 1.05 5.43
CA VAL A 39 -22.93 -0.31 5.56
C VAL A 39 -22.12 -0.39 6.84
N ASN A 40 -22.36 -1.42 7.64
CA ASN A 40 -21.64 -1.62 8.89
C ASN A 40 -20.22 -2.17 8.65
N VAL A 41 -19.24 -1.57 9.33
CA VAL A 41 -17.90 -2.16 9.45
C VAL A 41 -17.91 -3.10 10.65
N LEU A 42 -17.71 -4.39 10.40
CA LEU A 42 -17.75 -5.43 11.43
C LEU A 42 -16.40 -5.62 12.12
N VAL A 43 -15.31 -5.46 11.37
CA VAL A 43 -13.94 -5.62 11.87
C VAL A 43 -13.07 -4.57 11.21
N ASP A 44 -12.26 -3.90 12.01
CA ASP A 44 -11.17 -3.03 11.55
C ASP A 44 -9.85 -3.74 11.87
N LEU A 45 -9.06 -4.03 10.85
CA LEU A 45 -7.78 -4.74 10.97
C LEU A 45 -6.57 -3.80 11.05
N VAL A 46 -6.78 -2.48 10.90
CA VAL A 46 -5.68 -1.50 10.94
C VAL A 46 -4.96 -1.50 12.30
N PRO A 47 -5.66 -1.54 13.45
CA PRO A 47 -5.00 -1.58 14.76
C PRO A 47 -4.14 -2.82 15.00
N ASP A 48 -4.44 -3.93 14.33
CA ASP A 48 -3.72 -5.20 14.52
C ASP A 48 -2.32 -5.18 13.86
N GLN A 49 -2.05 -4.20 13.00
CA GLN A 49 -0.76 -4.00 12.30
C GLN A 49 -0.19 -5.30 11.71
N ILE A 50 -1.05 -6.11 11.11
CA ILE A 50 -0.65 -7.40 10.53
C ILE A 50 0.37 -7.15 9.42
N PRO A 51 1.61 -7.69 9.49
CA PRO A 51 2.59 -7.50 8.43
C PRO A 51 2.07 -8.08 7.11
N TRP A 52 1.86 -7.22 6.13
CA TRP A 52 1.30 -7.59 4.83
C TRP A 52 1.88 -6.74 3.70
N LEU A 53 2.25 -7.35 2.58
CA LEU A 53 2.59 -6.62 1.37
C LEU A 53 1.33 -6.43 0.53
N PHE A 54 0.71 -5.27 0.67
CA PHE A 54 -0.51 -4.96 -0.08
C PHE A 54 -0.21 -4.48 -1.50
N THR A 55 0.81 -3.64 -1.64
CA THR A 55 1.25 -3.08 -2.92
C THR A 55 2.74 -3.31 -3.08
N GLY A 56 3.18 -3.65 -4.30
CA GLY A 56 4.58 -3.86 -4.61
C GLY A 56 4.91 -3.42 -6.04
N ILE A 57 6.16 -3.10 -6.28
CA ILE A 57 6.69 -2.88 -7.62
C ILE A 57 7.11 -4.24 -8.16
N VAL A 58 6.44 -4.70 -9.21
CA VAL A 58 6.70 -6.00 -9.83
C VAL A 58 7.35 -5.79 -11.19
N VAL A 59 8.48 -6.46 -11.42
CA VAL A 59 9.23 -6.41 -12.67
C VAL A 59 9.63 -7.83 -13.08
N ARG A 60 9.99 -8.02 -14.34
CA ARG A 60 10.60 -9.29 -14.77
C ARG A 60 11.99 -9.42 -14.14
N HIS A 61 12.36 -10.63 -13.79
CA HIS A 61 13.67 -10.90 -13.17
C HIS A 61 14.83 -10.33 -14.01
N ASP A 62 14.81 -10.54 -15.31
CA ASP A 62 15.85 -10.07 -16.23
C ASP A 62 15.95 -8.53 -16.30
N ASP A 63 14.84 -7.81 -16.07
CA ASP A 63 14.83 -6.35 -16.07
C ASP A 63 15.60 -5.76 -14.89
N ILE A 64 15.78 -6.49 -13.79
CA ILE A 64 16.52 -6.03 -12.61
C ILE A 64 17.98 -5.71 -12.99
N SER A 65 18.58 -6.51 -13.83
CA SER A 65 19.93 -6.26 -14.36
C SER A 65 19.93 -5.38 -15.61
N ALA A 66 19.08 -5.72 -16.59
CA ALA A 66 19.07 -5.06 -17.90
C ALA A 66 18.61 -3.59 -17.83
N ARG A 67 17.75 -3.24 -16.87
CA ARG A 67 17.19 -1.88 -16.69
C ARG A 67 17.49 -1.28 -15.33
N ARG A 68 18.62 -1.68 -14.73
CA ARG A 68 18.97 -1.29 -13.36
C ARG A 68 18.91 0.21 -13.11
N ASP A 69 19.46 1.04 -14.02
CA ASP A 69 19.44 2.49 -13.90
C ASP A 69 18.01 3.06 -13.91
N LEU A 70 17.16 2.58 -14.81
CA LEU A 70 15.74 2.99 -14.88
C LEU A 70 15.01 2.65 -13.57
N LEU A 71 15.16 1.41 -13.09
CA LEU A 71 14.51 0.95 -11.87
C LEU A 71 15.02 1.72 -10.64
N THR A 72 16.32 2.00 -10.58
CA THR A 72 16.91 2.81 -9.49
C THR A 72 16.31 4.22 -9.46
N ARG A 73 16.20 4.89 -10.62
CA ARG A 73 15.58 6.22 -10.71
C ARG A 73 14.11 6.19 -10.34
N PHE A 74 13.39 5.17 -10.78
CA PHE A 74 11.98 4.99 -10.43
C PHE A 74 11.80 4.79 -8.93
N LEU A 75 12.63 3.95 -8.29
CA LEU A 75 12.61 3.74 -6.84
C LEU A 75 12.92 5.01 -6.08
N LYS A 76 13.97 5.76 -6.48
CA LYS A 76 14.32 7.05 -5.87
C LYS A 76 13.14 8.02 -5.92
N ALA A 77 12.49 8.15 -7.07
CA ALA A 77 11.34 9.05 -7.23
C ALA A 77 10.13 8.58 -6.39
N SER A 78 9.86 7.28 -6.34
CA SER A 78 8.76 6.71 -5.55
C SER A 78 8.97 6.90 -4.06
N ILE A 79 10.19 6.65 -3.57
CA ILE A 79 10.56 6.84 -2.16
C ILE A 79 10.49 8.33 -1.80
N GLU A 80 11.06 9.22 -2.61
CA GLU A 80 11.00 10.66 -2.37
C GLU A 80 9.54 11.16 -2.37
N GLY A 81 8.72 10.71 -3.33
CA GLY A 81 7.28 11.02 -3.36
C GLY A 81 6.55 10.58 -2.09
N ASN A 82 6.91 9.42 -1.55
CA ASN A 82 6.34 8.93 -0.29
C ASN A 82 6.76 9.78 0.91
N TYR A 83 8.04 10.21 0.99
CA TYR A 83 8.50 11.16 2.02
C TYR A 83 7.74 12.48 1.94
N ILE A 84 7.55 13.04 0.74
CA ILE A 84 6.75 14.26 0.53
C ILE A 84 5.32 14.05 1.03
N ALA A 85 4.69 12.93 0.66
CA ALA A 85 3.31 12.64 1.07
C ALA A 85 3.17 12.49 2.59
N LEU A 86 4.17 11.96 3.28
CA LEU A 86 4.16 11.81 4.74
C LEU A 86 4.41 13.13 5.49
N THR A 87 5.11 14.09 4.88
CA THR A 87 5.55 15.34 5.53
C THR A 87 4.79 16.58 5.08
N ASP A 88 4.16 16.56 3.90
CA ASP A 88 3.31 17.65 3.37
C ASP A 88 1.86 17.15 3.25
N GLU A 89 1.15 17.17 4.38
CA GLU A 89 -0.24 16.71 4.46
C GLU A 89 -1.16 17.42 3.47
N LYS A 90 -0.99 18.74 3.31
CA LYS A 90 -1.84 19.53 2.41
C LYS A 90 -1.70 19.03 0.98
N ARG A 91 -0.47 18.93 0.49
CA ARG A 91 -0.17 18.44 -0.86
C ARG A 91 -0.61 16.99 -1.06
N ALA A 92 -0.38 16.13 -0.06
CA ALA A 92 -0.82 14.75 -0.11
C ALA A 92 -2.34 14.65 -0.24
N LYS A 93 -3.10 15.41 0.55
CA LYS A 93 -4.57 15.44 0.48
C LYS A 93 -5.08 16.02 -0.85
N GLU A 94 -4.44 17.04 -1.41
CA GLU A 94 -4.78 17.57 -2.73
C GLU A 94 -4.64 16.50 -3.83
N VAL A 95 -3.56 15.72 -3.78
CA VAL A 95 -3.32 14.61 -4.73
C VAL A 95 -4.34 13.50 -4.52
N LEU A 96 -4.57 13.07 -3.28
CA LEU A 96 -5.57 12.03 -2.96
C LEU A 96 -6.97 12.44 -3.41
N ALA A 97 -7.38 13.68 -3.14
CA ALA A 97 -8.68 14.19 -3.55
C ALA A 97 -8.86 14.13 -5.07
N LYS A 98 -7.84 14.57 -5.81
CA LYS A 98 -7.86 14.60 -7.26
C LYS A 98 -7.84 13.19 -7.87
N GLU A 99 -6.88 12.37 -7.48
CA GLU A 99 -6.64 11.07 -8.14
C GLU A 99 -7.68 10.00 -7.75
N LEU A 100 -8.24 10.08 -6.52
CA LEU A 100 -9.26 9.17 -6.04
C LEU A 100 -10.69 9.74 -6.13
N ASN A 101 -10.85 10.98 -6.64
CA ASN A 101 -12.13 11.70 -6.73
C ASN A 101 -12.85 11.80 -5.37
N ILE A 102 -12.09 12.06 -4.30
CA ILE A 102 -12.64 12.21 -2.94
C ILE A 102 -13.12 13.66 -2.77
N THR A 103 -14.42 13.84 -2.56
CA THR A 103 -15.05 15.17 -2.34
C THR A 103 -15.36 15.46 -0.87
N SER A 104 -15.42 14.42 -0.02
CA SER A 104 -15.66 14.54 1.42
C SER A 104 -14.37 14.85 2.15
N ALA A 105 -14.29 15.98 2.84
CA ALA A 105 -13.13 16.34 3.67
C ALA A 105 -12.88 15.28 4.77
N LYS A 106 -13.94 14.79 5.40
CA LYS A 106 -13.85 13.74 6.43
C LYS A 106 -13.25 12.45 5.86
N THR A 107 -13.71 12.00 4.69
CA THR A 107 -13.16 10.82 4.02
C THR A 107 -11.69 11.03 3.67
N LEU A 108 -11.33 12.22 3.21
CA LEU A 108 -9.95 12.58 2.88
C LEU A 108 -9.03 12.52 4.10
N ASP A 109 -9.50 13.07 5.25
CA ASP A 109 -8.75 13.03 6.51
C ASP A 109 -8.51 11.60 6.99
N ILE A 110 -9.53 10.74 6.93
CA ILE A 110 -9.42 9.32 7.31
C ILE A 110 -8.46 8.60 6.36
N THR A 111 -8.61 8.79 5.05
CA THR A 111 -7.74 8.15 4.03
C THR A 111 -6.28 8.54 4.21
N TYR A 112 -6.02 9.82 4.50
CA TYR A 112 -4.66 10.29 4.75
C TYR A 112 -4.08 9.74 6.07
N SER A 113 -4.89 9.70 7.12
CA SER A 113 -4.48 9.11 8.40
C SER A 113 -4.13 7.63 8.26
N ASP A 114 -4.94 6.88 7.52
CA ASP A 114 -4.71 5.47 7.20
C ASP A 114 -3.40 5.28 6.41
N PHE A 115 -3.18 6.10 5.39
CA PHE A 115 -1.93 6.12 4.63
C PHE A 115 -0.71 6.35 5.53
N LYS A 116 -0.76 7.34 6.43
CA LYS A 116 0.34 7.64 7.36
C LYS A 116 0.68 6.48 8.29
N GLN A 117 -0.34 5.76 8.76
CA GLN A 117 -0.15 4.64 9.68
C GLN A 117 0.42 3.40 9.00
N GLN A 118 0.10 3.19 7.72
CA GLN A 118 0.44 1.96 7.02
C GLN A 118 1.65 2.09 6.08
N SER A 119 2.02 3.31 5.68
CA SER A 119 3.10 3.50 4.71
C SER A 119 4.47 3.67 5.39
N PRO A 120 5.40 2.72 5.24
CA PRO A 120 6.78 2.93 5.69
C PRO A 120 7.44 4.02 4.86
N ALA A 121 8.12 4.97 5.51
CA ALA A 121 8.69 6.13 4.83
C ALA A 121 9.63 5.75 3.66
N ASN A 122 10.41 4.71 3.83
CA ASN A 122 11.42 4.25 2.87
C ASN A 122 10.90 3.19 1.87
N LEU A 123 9.62 2.80 1.95
CA LEU A 123 9.01 1.76 1.10
C LEU A 123 9.73 0.39 1.11
N VAL A 124 10.52 0.11 2.14
CA VAL A 124 11.25 -1.16 2.26
C VAL A 124 10.29 -2.26 2.74
N PRO A 125 10.13 -3.36 1.98
CA PRO A 125 9.29 -4.47 2.40
C PRO A 125 9.90 -5.21 3.59
N THR A 126 9.05 -5.66 4.51
CA THR A 126 9.51 -6.51 5.62
C THR A 126 9.46 -7.99 5.24
N THR A 127 10.44 -8.76 5.72
CA THR A 127 10.47 -10.22 5.53
C THR A 127 9.20 -10.87 6.08
N ALA A 128 8.72 -10.43 7.25
CA ALA A 128 7.50 -10.95 7.86
C ALA A 128 6.27 -10.76 6.97
N ALA A 129 6.14 -9.60 6.31
CA ALA A 129 5.03 -9.33 5.41
C ALA A 129 5.07 -10.24 4.17
N ALA A 130 6.25 -10.45 3.58
CA ALA A 130 6.43 -11.37 2.46
C ALA A 130 6.13 -12.83 2.87
N GLN A 131 6.62 -13.27 4.03
CA GLN A 131 6.36 -14.60 4.55
C GLN A 131 4.87 -14.87 4.78
N ASN A 132 4.12 -13.87 5.29
CA ASN A 132 2.69 -14.02 5.50
C ASN A 132 1.92 -14.23 4.19
N ILE A 133 2.36 -13.62 3.10
CA ILE A 133 1.78 -13.87 1.78
C ILE A 133 2.14 -15.28 1.28
N LEU A 134 3.39 -15.69 1.41
CA LEU A 134 3.83 -17.01 0.95
C LEU A 134 3.08 -18.17 1.61
N LYS A 135 2.66 -18.01 2.88
CA LYS A 135 1.83 -19.00 3.59
C LYS A 135 0.50 -19.28 2.89
N LEU A 136 -0.01 -18.37 2.07
CA LEU A 136 -1.24 -18.59 1.28
C LEU A 136 -1.02 -19.49 0.06
N PHE A 137 0.24 -19.73 -0.30
CA PHE A 137 0.65 -20.49 -1.48
C PHE A 137 1.59 -21.63 -1.05
N PRO A 138 1.07 -22.69 -0.38
CA PRO A 138 1.90 -23.73 0.21
C PRO A 138 2.74 -24.52 -0.83
N ASP A 139 2.29 -24.56 -2.09
CA ASP A 139 3.00 -25.24 -3.18
C ASP A 139 4.11 -24.37 -3.81
N ALA A 140 4.19 -23.09 -3.45
CA ALA A 140 5.25 -22.19 -3.90
C ALA A 140 6.50 -22.29 -3.01
N SER A 141 7.65 -21.84 -3.52
CA SER A 141 8.85 -21.71 -2.69
C SER A 141 8.54 -20.84 -1.47
N GLN A 142 8.94 -21.30 -0.29
CA GLN A 142 8.77 -20.53 0.95
C GLN A 142 9.96 -19.59 1.24
N LYS A 143 10.91 -19.48 0.30
CA LYS A 143 12.06 -18.57 0.41
C LYS A 143 11.67 -17.20 -0.12
N VAL A 144 11.65 -16.20 0.73
CA VAL A 144 11.32 -14.81 0.36
C VAL A 144 12.20 -14.29 -0.77
N GLY A 145 13.49 -14.61 -0.75
CA GLY A 145 14.46 -14.18 -1.78
C GLY A 145 14.18 -14.68 -3.20
N ASP A 146 13.31 -15.69 -3.38
CA ASP A 146 12.92 -16.16 -4.71
C ASP A 146 11.89 -15.18 -5.38
N TYR A 147 11.30 -14.27 -4.59
CA TYR A 147 10.23 -13.35 -5.02
C TYR A 147 10.52 -11.87 -4.74
N VAL A 148 11.35 -11.59 -3.72
CA VAL A 148 11.68 -10.22 -3.30
C VAL A 148 13.16 -9.97 -3.49
N ASP A 149 13.49 -9.14 -4.47
CA ASP A 149 14.86 -8.69 -4.72
C ASP A 149 15.12 -7.37 -4.00
N MET A 150 16.06 -7.38 -3.06
CA MET A 150 16.45 -6.21 -2.28
C MET A 150 17.65 -5.46 -2.85
N SER A 151 18.28 -5.96 -3.91
CA SER A 151 19.59 -5.48 -4.39
C SER A 151 19.62 -3.99 -4.78
N LEU A 152 18.50 -3.46 -5.27
CA LEU A 152 18.38 -2.04 -5.60
C LEU A 152 18.19 -1.18 -4.34
N LEU A 153 17.38 -1.64 -3.39
CA LEU A 153 17.15 -0.92 -2.13
C LEU A 153 18.42 -0.95 -1.25
N ASP A 154 19.14 -2.07 -1.24
CA ASP A 154 20.43 -2.18 -0.53
C ASP A 154 21.47 -1.25 -1.15
N ALA A 155 21.52 -1.13 -2.48
CA ALA A 155 22.39 -0.17 -3.14
C ALA A 155 22.04 1.28 -2.74
N LEU A 156 20.76 1.66 -2.73
CA LEU A 156 20.31 2.98 -2.28
C LEU A 156 20.65 3.25 -0.81
N LYS A 157 20.55 2.23 0.04
CA LYS A 157 20.94 2.33 1.44
C LYS A 157 22.45 2.59 1.57
N ASN A 158 23.26 1.84 0.83
CA ASN A 158 24.73 1.97 0.86
C ASN A 158 25.21 3.32 0.28
N GLU A 159 24.46 3.90 -0.68
CA GLU A 159 24.70 5.25 -1.19
C GLU A 159 24.29 6.37 -0.21
N GLY A 160 23.68 6.03 0.93
CA GLY A 160 23.18 7.00 1.91
C GLY A 160 21.89 7.72 1.49
N PHE A 161 21.19 7.22 0.47
CA PHE A 161 19.98 7.85 -0.06
C PHE A 161 18.87 7.99 0.99
N PHE A 162 18.62 6.96 1.80
CA PHE A 162 17.59 7.03 2.84
C PHE A 162 17.92 8.09 3.89
N THR A 163 19.16 8.13 4.36
CA THR A 163 19.61 9.16 5.33
C THR A 163 19.45 10.57 4.75
N ALA A 164 19.76 10.77 3.46
CA ALA A 164 19.57 12.05 2.81
C ALA A 164 18.07 12.44 2.74
N MET A 165 17.18 11.48 2.50
CA MET A 165 15.72 11.72 2.50
C MET A 165 15.20 12.08 3.90
N GLU A 166 15.61 11.34 4.94
CA GLU A 166 15.27 11.63 6.33
C GLU A 166 15.70 13.04 6.75
N GLN A 167 16.92 13.45 6.38
CA GLN A 167 17.43 14.79 6.65
C GLN A 167 16.66 15.86 5.89
N LYS A 168 16.37 15.62 4.60
CA LYS A 168 15.69 16.56 3.72
C LYS A 168 14.23 16.82 4.15
N TYR A 169 13.52 15.78 4.54
CA TYR A 169 12.10 15.83 4.85
C TYR A 169 11.80 15.81 6.35
N LYS A 170 12.82 15.76 7.22
CA LYS A 170 12.69 15.78 8.69
C LYS A 170 11.57 14.85 9.19
N THR A 171 11.54 13.65 8.68
CA THR A 171 10.63 12.62 9.20
C THR A 171 11.04 12.29 10.63
N GLN A 172 10.12 12.58 11.55
CA GLN A 172 10.26 12.23 12.98
C GLN A 172 9.95 10.76 13.19
#